data_d16417891338fe40628e839994c992fe
#
_entry.id   d16417891338fe40628e839994c992fe
#
_cell.length_a   1.000
_cell.length_b   1.000
_cell.length_c   1.000
_cell.angle_alpha   90.00
_cell.angle_beta   90.00
_cell.angle_gamma   90.00
#
_symmetry.space_group_name_H-M   'P 1'
#
loop_
_entity.id
_entity.type
_entity.pdbx_description
1 polymer ?
#
loop_
_entity_poly.entity_id
_entity_poly.type
_entity_poly.pdbx_seq_one_letter_code
_entity_poly.pdbx_strand_id
1 'polypeptide(L)'
;QSRSSAASDVYKRQMLYGFNKVSSIDYTITEKIGLYLSGGILLATNGINVAHELCHRRKYYEKFIGKALFLPCLYMHFYIEHNFGHHVNVGTPKDGATAKYKQSVYSFWITSVSKQYVDAWKMQLKLLKGRKNHFFSTKNDMLWYHIIQPAYLLMVLFLFSINAFWFALICGIISFLFLECINYIEHYGLKRFMTASGRYERVEAHHSWNSNHNIGRIVLYELTRHSDHHYKASKKYQILDSYDKSPQLPFGYPASILLSLVPPLWFYFINPLVPAKMKGE
;
A
#
# COMPACT_ATOMS: atom_id res chain seq x y z
N GLN A 1 -18.57 11.17 4.27
CA GLN A 1 -18.13 10.46 5.49
C GLN A 1 -18.68 9.04 5.58
N SER A 2 -19.77 8.73 4.90
CA SER A 2 -20.47 7.45 5.06
C SER A 2 -19.83 6.23 4.35
N ARG A 3 -19.17 6.42 3.19
CA ARG A 3 -18.65 5.26 2.43
C ARG A 3 -17.38 4.64 3.01
N SER A 4 -16.42 5.44 3.49
CA SER A 4 -15.19 4.91 4.09
C SER A 4 -15.44 4.28 5.47
N SER A 5 -16.36 4.83 6.28
CA SER A 5 -16.76 4.21 7.54
C SER A 5 -17.53 2.90 7.31
N ALA A 6 -18.47 2.88 6.36
CA ALA A 6 -19.21 1.68 6.01
C ALA A 6 -18.29 0.56 5.49
N ALA A 7 -17.33 0.88 4.59
CA ALA A 7 -16.36 -0.09 4.11
C ALA A 7 -15.48 -0.65 5.24
N SER A 8 -15.04 0.22 6.17
CA SER A 8 -14.28 -0.20 7.35
C SER A 8 -15.07 -1.16 8.26
N ASP A 9 -16.36 -0.93 8.44
CA ASP A 9 -17.19 -1.81 9.27
C ASP A 9 -17.50 -3.13 8.56
N VAL A 10 -17.71 -3.09 7.26
CA VAL A 10 -17.97 -4.30 6.44
C VAL A 10 -16.79 -5.25 6.51
N TYR A 11 -15.56 -4.80 6.23
CA TYR A 11 -14.42 -5.71 6.21
C TYR A 11 -14.08 -6.27 7.59
N LYS A 12 -14.28 -5.50 8.69
CA LYS A 12 -14.11 -6.02 10.06
C LYS A 12 -15.06 -7.16 10.36
N ARG A 13 -16.35 -6.99 10.01
CA ARG A 13 -17.35 -8.05 10.15
C ARG A 13 -17.00 -9.28 9.32
N GLN A 14 -16.53 -9.09 8.11
CA GLN A 14 -16.10 -10.17 7.21
C GLN A 14 -14.89 -10.93 7.76
N MET A 15 -13.91 -10.24 8.34
CA MET A 15 -12.77 -10.88 9.00
C MET A 15 -13.20 -11.71 10.23
N LEU A 16 -14.06 -11.15 11.09
CA LEU A 16 -14.61 -11.88 12.24
C LEU A 16 -15.42 -13.10 11.80
N TYR A 17 -16.24 -12.96 10.75
CA TYR A 17 -16.94 -14.08 10.14
C TYR A 17 -15.96 -15.14 9.62
N GLY A 18 -14.90 -14.73 8.93
CA GLY A 18 -13.82 -15.61 8.46
C GLY A 18 -13.17 -16.39 9.62
N PHE A 19 -12.79 -15.70 10.71
CA PHE A 19 -12.21 -16.35 11.90
C PHE A 19 -13.12 -17.43 12.48
N ASN A 20 -14.42 -17.13 12.63
CA ASN A 20 -15.40 -18.12 13.11
C ASN A 20 -15.52 -19.31 12.16
N LYS A 21 -15.60 -19.05 10.84
CA LYS A 21 -15.77 -20.12 9.84
C LYS A 21 -14.56 -21.04 9.78
N VAL A 22 -13.33 -20.51 9.69
CA VAL A 22 -12.13 -21.34 9.63
C VAL A 22 -11.83 -22.05 10.95
N SER A 23 -12.46 -21.63 12.06
CA SER A 23 -12.34 -22.27 13.36
C SER A 23 -13.35 -23.41 13.55
N SER A 24 -14.47 -23.40 12.84
CA SER A 24 -15.60 -24.33 13.04
C SER A 24 -15.81 -25.32 11.90
N ILE A 25 -15.14 -25.13 10.76
CA ILE A 25 -15.32 -25.94 9.55
C ILE A 25 -13.95 -26.43 9.05
N ASP A 26 -13.84 -27.70 8.76
CA ASP A 26 -12.68 -28.27 8.08
C ASP A 26 -12.81 -28.06 6.57
N TYR A 27 -12.02 -27.15 6.05
CA TYR A 27 -11.95 -26.83 4.64
C TYR A 27 -10.88 -27.67 3.93
N THR A 28 -11.16 -28.05 2.70
CA THR A 28 -10.15 -28.59 1.79
C THR A 28 -9.07 -27.56 1.48
N ILE A 29 -7.92 -28.00 0.96
CA ILE A 29 -6.81 -27.09 0.58
C ILE A 29 -7.28 -26.05 -0.43
N THR A 30 -8.07 -26.44 -1.43
CA THR A 30 -8.59 -25.52 -2.46
C THR A 30 -9.50 -24.43 -1.87
N GLU A 31 -10.38 -24.82 -0.95
CA GLU A 31 -11.25 -23.87 -0.26
C GLU A 31 -10.44 -22.93 0.64
N LYS A 32 -9.43 -23.42 1.37
CA LYS A 32 -8.52 -22.59 2.17
C LYS A 32 -7.78 -21.56 1.30
N ILE A 33 -7.26 -21.97 0.14
CA ILE A 33 -6.61 -21.03 -0.81
C ILE A 33 -7.60 -19.95 -1.25
N GLY A 34 -8.84 -20.33 -1.63
CA GLY A 34 -9.89 -19.39 -2.02
C GLY A 34 -10.23 -18.40 -0.91
N LEU A 35 -10.37 -18.89 0.34
CA LEU A 35 -10.66 -18.06 1.52
C LEU A 35 -9.51 -17.08 1.82
N TYR A 36 -8.26 -17.53 1.76
CA TYR A 36 -7.08 -16.69 2.02
C TYR A 36 -6.92 -15.60 0.95
N LEU A 37 -7.08 -15.95 -0.32
CA LEU A 37 -7.04 -14.98 -1.42
C LEU A 37 -8.16 -13.94 -1.29
N SER A 38 -9.39 -14.40 -1.05
CA SER A 38 -10.55 -13.51 -0.89
C SER A 38 -10.38 -12.58 0.31
N GLY A 39 -9.95 -13.12 1.47
CA GLY A 39 -9.70 -12.33 2.67
C GLY A 39 -8.57 -11.33 2.50
N GLY A 40 -7.47 -11.73 1.85
CA GLY A 40 -6.33 -10.85 1.57
C GLY A 40 -6.68 -9.70 0.61
N ILE A 41 -7.39 -10.00 -0.48
CA ILE A 41 -7.87 -8.98 -1.44
C ILE A 41 -8.86 -8.03 -0.75
N LEU A 42 -9.74 -8.55 0.08
CA LEU A 42 -10.68 -7.75 0.86
C LEU A 42 -9.96 -6.78 1.81
N LEU A 43 -8.94 -7.25 2.53
CA LEU A 43 -8.10 -6.42 3.39
C LEU A 43 -7.37 -5.35 2.58
N ALA A 44 -6.83 -5.69 1.40
CA ALA A 44 -6.15 -4.74 0.53
C ALA A 44 -7.11 -3.64 0.04
N THR A 45 -8.26 -4.01 -0.50
CA THR A 45 -9.19 -3.07 -1.13
C THR A 45 -9.97 -2.21 -0.13
N ASN A 46 -10.45 -2.79 0.95
CA ASN A 46 -11.28 -2.08 1.94
C ASN A 46 -10.52 -1.71 3.23
N GLY A 47 -9.48 -2.47 3.59
CA GLY A 47 -8.64 -2.18 4.76
C GLY A 47 -7.57 -1.14 4.43
N ILE A 48 -6.60 -1.52 3.60
CA ILE A 48 -5.45 -0.68 3.27
C ILE A 48 -5.88 0.62 2.58
N ASN A 49 -6.77 0.55 1.61
CA ASN A 49 -7.16 1.73 0.84
C ASN A 49 -7.85 2.80 1.69
N VAL A 50 -8.75 2.38 2.60
CA VAL A 50 -9.37 3.29 3.57
C VAL A 50 -8.35 3.80 4.61
N ALA A 51 -7.46 2.92 5.08
CA ALA A 51 -6.38 3.27 6.00
C ALA A 51 -5.46 4.34 5.40
N HIS A 52 -5.04 4.14 4.15
CA HIS A 52 -4.22 5.05 3.38
C HIS A 52 -4.84 6.45 3.29
N GLU A 53 -6.11 6.54 2.88
CA GLU A 53 -6.85 7.79 2.81
C GLU A 53 -6.92 8.52 4.17
N LEU A 54 -7.21 7.79 5.25
CA LEU A 54 -7.31 8.36 6.60
C LEU A 54 -5.96 8.82 7.14
N CYS A 55 -4.87 8.18 6.75
CA CYS A 55 -3.52 8.55 7.18
C CYS A 55 -3.07 9.92 6.65
N HIS A 56 -3.63 10.39 5.52
CA HIS A 56 -3.39 11.73 4.98
C HIS A 56 -4.26 12.82 5.60
N ARG A 57 -5.21 12.47 6.47
CA ARG A 57 -6.10 13.44 7.10
C ARG A 57 -5.37 14.25 8.17
N ARG A 58 -5.91 15.43 8.47
CA ARG A 58 -5.33 16.34 9.48
C ARG A 58 -5.73 15.98 10.89
N LYS A 59 -6.96 15.47 11.10
CA LYS A 59 -7.51 15.18 12.41
C LYS A 59 -6.85 13.96 13.06
N TYR A 60 -6.55 14.07 14.36
CA TYR A 60 -5.85 13.01 15.09
C TYR A 60 -6.61 11.68 15.09
N TYR A 61 -7.92 11.73 15.32
CA TYR A 61 -8.74 10.51 15.35
C TYR A 61 -8.80 9.79 14.00
N GLU A 62 -8.81 10.55 12.87
CA GLU A 62 -8.78 9.96 11.52
C GLU A 62 -7.47 9.20 11.29
N LYS A 63 -6.34 9.80 11.68
CA LYS A 63 -5.03 9.16 11.62
C LYS A 63 -4.95 7.92 12.52
N PHE A 64 -5.52 8.00 13.73
CA PHE A 64 -5.55 6.87 14.64
C PHE A 64 -6.34 5.70 14.04
N ILE A 65 -7.53 5.97 13.50
CA ILE A 65 -8.34 4.96 12.80
C ILE A 65 -7.57 4.40 11.60
N GLY A 66 -6.93 5.25 10.78
CA GLY A 66 -6.11 4.83 9.66
C GLY A 66 -5.01 3.85 10.08
N LYS A 67 -4.25 4.17 11.14
CA LYS A 67 -3.24 3.27 11.70
C LYS A 67 -3.84 1.94 12.17
N ALA A 68 -5.00 1.98 12.85
CA ALA A 68 -5.67 0.79 13.34
C ALA A 68 -6.18 -0.12 12.20
N LEU A 69 -6.55 0.44 11.05
CA LEU A 69 -6.99 -0.31 9.88
C LEU A 69 -5.84 -1.06 9.18
N PHE A 70 -4.59 -0.63 9.35
CA PHE A 70 -3.41 -1.38 8.87
C PHE A 70 -3.07 -2.59 9.75
N LEU A 71 -3.64 -2.70 10.94
CA LEU A 71 -3.32 -3.78 11.88
C LEU A 71 -3.60 -5.19 11.30
N PRO A 72 -4.80 -5.50 10.77
CA PRO A 72 -5.07 -6.82 10.18
C PRO A 72 -4.24 -7.08 8.91
N CYS A 73 -3.76 -6.03 8.27
CA CYS A 73 -2.89 -6.10 7.10
C CYS A 73 -1.42 -6.37 7.46
N LEU A 74 -1.08 -6.38 8.75
CA LEU A 74 0.29 -6.56 9.27
C LEU A 74 1.32 -5.58 8.68
N TYR A 75 0.86 -4.39 8.26
CA TYR A 75 1.66 -3.42 7.53
C TYR A 75 1.58 -2.00 8.11
N MET A 76 1.52 -1.88 9.45
CA MET A 76 1.32 -0.61 10.14
C MET A 76 2.44 0.42 9.89
N HIS A 77 3.66 -0.04 9.63
CA HIS A 77 4.81 0.82 9.34
C HIS A 77 4.65 1.62 8.04
N PHE A 78 3.79 1.18 7.13
CA PHE A 78 3.43 1.90 5.92
C PHE A 78 2.95 3.33 6.21
N TYR A 79 2.26 3.56 7.35
CA TYR A 79 1.88 4.92 7.76
C TYR A 79 3.05 5.88 7.81
N ILE A 80 4.19 5.44 8.36
CA ILE A 80 5.38 6.30 8.51
C ILE A 80 6.09 6.44 7.18
N GLU A 81 6.35 5.33 6.54
CA GLU A 81 7.11 5.30 5.30
C GLU A 81 6.38 6.08 4.19
N HIS A 82 5.10 5.81 4.01
CA HIS A 82 4.30 6.45 2.97
C HIS A 82 4.19 7.97 3.15
N ASN A 83 3.89 8.44 4.37
CA ASN A 83 3.70 9.89 4.61
C ASN A 83 5.00 10.68 4.67
N PHE A 84 6.09 10.10 5.16
CA PHE A 84 7.35 10.82 5.40
C PHE A 84 8.48 10.39 4.47
N GLY A 85 8.32 9.27 3.76
CA GLY A 85 9.27 8.68 2.83
C GLY A 85 8.81 8.77 1.39
N HIS A 86 7.86 7.95 1.02
CA HIS A 86 7.39 7.77 -0.35
C HIS A 86 6.93 9.08 -1.00
N HIS A 87 6.00 9.84 -0.40
CA HIS A 87 5.54 11.11 -0.96
C HIS A 87 6.65 12.15 -1.22
N VAL A 88 7.72 12.08 -0.44
CA VAL A 88 8.88 12.97 -0.61
C VAL A 88 9.82 12.45 -1.70
N ASN A 89 10.02 11.13 -1.75
CA ASN A 89 11.09 10.49 -2.52
C ASN A 89 10.60 9.75 -3.77
N VAL A 90 9.30 9.69 -4.04
CA VAL A 90 8.74 9.00 -5.22
C VAL A 90 9.51 9.33 -6.49
N GLY A 91 9.77 8.34 -7.32
CA GLY A 91 10.54 8.49 -8.55
C GLY A 91 12.05 8.71 -8.35
N THR A 92 12.58 8.52 -7.14
CA THR A 92 14.03 8.62 -6.87
C THR A 92 14.58 7.30 -6.32
N PRO A 93 15.91 7.04 -6.38
CA PRO A 93 16.52 5.85 -5.78
C PRO A 93 16.35 5.76 -4.25
N LYS A 94 15.94 6.84 -3.60
CA LYS A 94 15.66 6.87 -2.16
C LYS A 94 14.33 6.23 -1.80
N ASP A 95 13.41 6.15 -2.75
CA ASP A 95 12.08 5.56 -2.53
C ASP A 95 12.12 4.04 -2.65
N GLY A 96 11.52 3.35 -1.68
CA GLY A 96 11.35 1.90 -1.71
C GLY A 96 10.19 1.46 -2.61
N ALA A 97 9.18 2.30 -2.75
CA ALA A 97 7.95 2.00 -3.48
C ALA A 97 7.98 2.37 -4.98
N THR A 98 9.12 2.87 -5.49
CA THR A 98 9.32 3.14 -6.93
C THR A 98 10.01 1.94 -7.60
N ALA A 99 9.29 1.24 -8.48
CA ALA A 99 9.82 0.12 -9.24
C ALA A 99 10.72 0.57 -10.39
N LYS A 100 11.87 -0.09 -10.55
CA LYS A 100 12.81 0.20 -11.64
C LYS A 100 12.30 -0.31 -12.97
N TYR A 101 12.74 0.33 -14.05
CA TYR A 101 12.55 -0.19 -15.40
C TYR A 101 13.11 -1.62 -15.52
N LYS A 102 12.34 -2.55 -16.11
CA LYS A 102 12.64 -3.98 -16.21
C LYS A 102 12.76 -4.76 -14.88
N GLN A 103 12.41 -4.20 -13.76
CA GLN A 103 12.30 -4.94 -12.50
C GLN A 103 11.02 -5.78 -12.51
N SER A 104 11.10 -7.06 -12.17
CA SER A 104 9.91 -7.90 -11.99
C SER A 104 9.19 -7.56 -10.69
N VAL A 105 7.88 -7.77 -10.62
CA VAL A 105 7.09 -7.56 -9.41
C VAL A 105 7.61 -8.39 -8.23
N TYR A 106 8.09 -9.61 -8.49
CA TYR A 106 8.63 -10.48 -7.44
C TYR A 106 9.91 -9.94 -6.81
N SER A 107 10.84 -9.45 -7.65
CA SER A 107 12.05 -8.77 -7.18
C SER A 107 11.68 -7.44 -6.47
N PHE A 108 10.68 -6.73 -6.98
CA PHE A 108 10.18 -5.53 -6.36
C PHE A 108 9.59 -5.80 -4.97
N TRP A 109 8.78 -6.82 -4.77
CA TRP A 109 8.25 -7.18 -3.46
C TRP A 109 9.35 -7.31 -2.40
N ILE A 110 10.41 -8.05 -2.72
CA ILE A 110 11.53 -8.26 -1.79
C ILE A 110 12.23 -6.92 -1.47
N THR A 111 12.57 -6.16 -2.51
CA THR A 111 13.33 -4.92 -2.35
C THR A 111 12.49 -3.81 -1.73
N SER A 112 11.21 -3.70 -2.11
CA SER A 112 10.29 -2.68 -1.64
C SER A 112 9.94 -2.88 -0.18
N VAL A 113 9.43 -4.05 0.19
CA VAL A 113 9.03 -4.36 1.58
C VAL A 113 10.21 -4.19 2.54
N SER A 114 11.39 -4.73 2.18
CA SER A 114 12.58 -4.62 3.02
C SER A 114 13.03 -3.16 3.19
N LYS A 115 13.07 -2.41 2.10
CA LYS A 115 13.53 -1.02 2.12
C LYS A 115 12.54 -0.12 2.86
N GLN A 116 11.24 -0.24 2.60
CA GLN A 116 10.19 0.53 3.27
C GLN A 116 10.22 0.30 4.79
N TYR A 117 10.40 -0.96 5.22
CA TYR A 117 10.52 -1.28 6.65
C TYR A 117 11.74 -0.59 7.31
N VAL A 118 12.91 -0.70 6.69
CA VAL A 118 14.14 -0.06 7.18
C VAL A 118 14.01 1.47 7.19
N ASP A 119 13.44 2.03 6.14
CA ASP A 119 13.27 3.48 6.01
C ASP A 119 12.22 4.01 6.99
N ALA A 120 11.14 3.26 7.28
CA ALA A 120 10.19 3.60 8.35
C ALA A 120 10.88 3.73 9.70
N TRP A 121 11.80 2.82 10.06
CA TRP A 121 12.60 2.94 11.28
C TRP A 121 13.49 4.18 11.28
N LYS A 122 14.23 4.43 10.19
CA LYS A 122 15.08 5.62 10.08
C LYS A 122 14.28 6.92 10.24
N MET A 123 13.11 6.98 9.60
CA MET A 123 12.20 8.13 9.70
C MET A 123 11.64 8.30 11.09
N GLN A 124 11.20 7.23 11.74
CA GLN A 124 10.71 7.27 13.10
C GLN A 124 11.78 7.79 14.06
N LEU A 125 13.02 7.27 13.97
CA LEU A 125 14.12 7.73 14.81
C LEU A 125 14.45 9.22 14.56
N LYS A 126 14.42 9.67 13.31
CA LYS A 126 14.58 11.08 12.97
C LYS A 126 13.48 11.95 13.56
N LEU A 127 12.23 11.50 13.52
CA LEU A 127 11.08 12.21 14.10
C LEU A 127 11.20 12.30 15.63
N LEU A 128 11.63 11.22 16.31
CA LEU A 128 11.86 11.23 17.75
C LEU A 128 12.96 12.22 18.12
N LYS A 129 14.11 12.17 17.42
CA LYS A 129 15.23 13.09 17.64
C LYS A 129 14.82 14.56 17.46
N GLY A 130 14.10 14.85 16.37
CA GLY A 130 13.64 16.21 16.08
C GLY A 130 12.66 16.78 17.13
N ARG A 131 11.93 15.90 17.84
CA ARG A 131 10.99 16.27 18.92
C ARG A 131 11.58 16.08 20.32
N LYS A 132 12.88 15.78 20.43
CA LYS A 132 13.59 15.51 21.71
C LYS A 132 12.94 14.38 22.52
N ASN A 133 12.35 13.37 21.86
CA ASN A 133 11.80 12.18 22.50
C ASN A 133 12.82 11.05 22.51
N HIS A 134 12.85 10.24 23.59
CA HIS A 134 13.69 9.05 23.66
C HIS A 134 13.04 7.83 22.95
N PHE A 135 13.83 6.77 22.75
CA PHE A 135 13.42 5.57 22.00
C PHE A 135 12.17 4.90 22.58
N PHE A 136 12.08 4.74 23.89
CA PHE A 136 10.92 4.13 24.57
C PHE A 136 9.74 5.08 24.80
N SER A 137 9.73 6.21 24.13
CA SER A 137 8.61 7.15 24.19
C SER A 137 7.33 6.57 23.60
N THR A 138 6.17 6.94 24.15
CA THR A 138 4.85 6.65 23.56
C THR A 138 4.66 7.25 22.16
N LYS A 139 5.59 8.13 21.74
CA LYS A 139 5.63 8.71 20.38
C LYS A 139 6.41 7.86 19.38
N ASN A 140 6.97 6.72 19.80
CA ASN A 140 7.61 5.76 18.91
C ASN A 140 6.58 4.79 18.33
N ASP A 141 5.95 5.20 17.22
CA ASP A 141 4.95 4.38 16.54
C ASP A 141 5.51 3.01 16.11
N MET A 142 6.77 2.95 15.64
CA MET A 142 7.39 1.69 15.22
C MET A 142 7.49 0.69 16.37
N LEU A 143 7.87 1.14 17.57
CA LEU A 143 7.91 0.27 18.75
C LEU A 143 6.54 -0.32 19.06
N TRP A 144 5.49 0.52 19.01
CA TRP A 144 4.12 0.05 19.22
C TRP A 144 3.65 -0.91 18.15
N TYR A 145 4.02 -0.72 16.89
CA TYR A 145 3.65 -1.64 15.80
C TYR A 145 4.23 -3.04 16.02
N HIS A 146 5.45 -3.13 16.56
CA HIS A 146 6.09 -4.42 16.91
C HIS A 146 5.46 -5.12 18.10
N ILE A 147 4.75 -4.41 18.94
CA ILE A 147 3.99 -4.98 20.06
C ILE A 147 2.57 -5.35 19.60
N ILE A 148 1.89 -4.43 18.93
CA ILE A 148 0.45 -4.55 18.61
C ILE A 148 0.20 -5.62 17.54
N GLN A 149 1.03 -5.73 16.50
CA GLN A 149 0.82 -6.71 15.43
C GLN A 149 0.95 -8.16 15.92
N PRO A 150 2.01 -8.56 16.66
CA PRO A 150 2.06 -9.90 17.26
C PRO A 150 0.95 -10.12 18.29
N ALA A 151 0.63 -9.12 19.10
CA ALA A 151 -0.48 -9.22 20.07
C ALA A 151 -1.82 -9.48 19.38
N TYR A 152 -2.07 -8.86 18.23
CA TYR A 152 -3.26 -9.13 17.40
C TYR A 152 -3.29 -10.58 16.94
N LEU A 153 -2.20 -11.11 16.41
CA LEU A 153 -2.14 -12.51 15.97
C LEU A 153 -2.32 -13.49 17.12
N LEU A 154 -1.71 -13.22 18.27
CA LEU A 154 -1.91 -14.01 19.48
C LEU A 154 -3.36 -13.92 19.98
N MET A 155 -3.96 -12.74 19.96
CA MET A 155 -5.38 -12.57 20.31
C MET A 155 -6.28 -13.42 19.39
N VAL A 156 -6.03 -13.44 18.09
CA VAL A 156 -6.79 -14.27 17.15
C VAL A 156 -6.59 -15.75 17.46
N LEU A 157 -5.35 -16.19 17.76
CA LEU A 157 -5.04 -17.57 18.15
C LEU A 157 -5.85 -18.00 19.38
N PHE A 158 -5.84 -17.20 20.44
CA PHE A 158 -6.46 -17.57 21.71
C PHE A 158 -7.98 -17.41 21.74
N LEU A 159 -8.54 -16.44 21.01
CA LEU A 159 -9.99 -16.21 20.98
C LEU A 159 -10.72 -17.12 19.98
N PHE A 160 -10.03 -17.64 18.98
CA PHE A 160 -10.63 -18.44 17.91
C PHE A 160 -9.94 -19.80 17.79
N SER A 161 -8.85 -19.89 17.00
CA SER A 161 -8.14 -21.15 16.78
C SER A 161 -6.81 -20.93 16.04
N ILE A 162 -6.01 -22.00 15.93
CA ILE A 162 -4.79 -22.02 15.10
C ILE A 162 -5.13 -21.81 13.60
N ASN A 163 -6.27 -22.29 13.13
CA ASN A 163 -6.70 -22.05 11.74
C ASN A 163 -7.02 -20.57 11.51
N ALA A 164 -7.64 -19.88 12.47
CA ALA A 164 -7.89 -18.45 12.40
C ALA A 164 -6.59 -17.63 12.45
N PHE A 165 -5.61 -18.06 13.24
CA PHE A 165 -4.26 -17.45 13.25
C PHE A 165 -3.62 -17.52 11.86
N TRP A 166 -3.60 -18.69 11.22
CA TRP A 166 -3.05 -18.82 9.87
C TRP A 166 -3.84 -18.03 8.83
N PHE A 167 -5.18 -18.00 8.98
CA PHE A 167 -6.02 -17.16 8.11
C PHE A 167 -5.66 -15.69 8.26
N ALA A 168 -5.53 -15.16 9.49
CA ALA A 168 -5.15 -13.77 9.74
C ALA A 168 -3.78 -13.45 9.17
N LEU A 169 -2.79 -14.31 9.43
CA LEU A 169 -1.40 -14.13 8.97
C LEU A 169 -1.32 -14.12 7.45
N ILE A 170 -1.89 -15.12 6.78
CA ILE A 170 -1.81 -15.27 5.32
C ILE A 170 -2.61 -14.16 4.62
N CYS A 171 -3.81 -13.82 5.10
CA CYS A 171 -4.58 -12.69 4.56
C CYS A 171 -3.83 -11.37 4.72
N GLY A 172 -3.16 -11.14 5.85
CA GLY A 172 -2.31 -9.99 6.06
C GLY A 172 -1.17 -9.92 5.04
N ILE A 173 -0.45 -11.02 4.83
CA ILE A 173 0.63 -11.11 3.83
C ILE A 173 0.11 -10.83 2.41
N ILE A 174 -0.98 -11.48 2.01
CA ILE A 174 -1.59 -11.26 0.69
C ILE A 174 -1.99 -9.79 0.53
N SER A 175 -2.54 -9.17 1.58
CA SER A 175 -3.02 -7.78 1.50
C SER A 175 -1.90 -6.78 1.25
N PHE A 176 -0.77 -6.89 1.95
CA PHE A 176 0.33 -5.97 1.70
C PHE A 176 1.10 -6.29 0.40
N LEU A 177 1.20 -7.54 -0.02
CA LEU A 177 1.76 -7.88 -1.34
C LEU A 177 0.88 -7.34 -2.48
N PHE A 178 -0.44 -7.32 -2.27
CA PHE A 178 -1.36 -6.68 -3.21
C PHE A 178 -1.16 -5.16 -3.26
N LEU A 179 -0.96 -4.50 -2.10
CA LEU A 179 -0.56 -3.09 -2.04
C LEU A 179 0.75 -2.85 -2.80
N GLU A 180 1.75 -3.73 -2.63
CA GLU A 180 3.00 -3.61 -3.35
C GLU A 180 2.83 -3.82 -4.87
N CYS A 181 1.87 -4.63 -5.32
CA CYS A 181 1.50 -4.65 -6.75
C CYS A 181 0.97 -3.28 -7.20
N ILE A 182 0.17 -2.60 -6.37
CA ILE A 182 -0.34 -1.26 -6.68
C ILE A 182 0.83 -0.28 -6.78
N ASN A 183 1.72 -0.20 -5.77
CA ASN A 183 2.92 0.62 -5.81
C ASN A 183 3.77 0.35 -7.06
N TYR A 184 3.91 -0.94 -7.42
CA TYR A 184 4.65 -1.37 -8.60
C TYR A 184 4.06 -0.79 -9.88
N ILE A 185 2.76 -0.97 -10.12
CA ILE A 185 2.12 -0.50 -11.36
C ILE A 185 2.02 1.04 -11.43
N GLU A 186 1.93 1.72 -10.28
CA GLU A 186 1.83 3.18 -10.19
C GLU A 186 3.14 3.90 -10.47
N HIS A 187 4.29 3.26 -10.20
CA HIS A 187 5.60 3.92 -10.30
C HIS A 187 6.60 3.18 -11.19
N TYR A 188 6.17 2.13 -11.90
CA TYR A 188 7.06 1.32 -12.74
C TYR A 188 7.80 2.14 -13.79
N GLY A 189 9.14 2.13 -13.70
CA GLY A 189 10.03 2.73 -14.70
C GLY A 189 10.02 4.27 -14.74
N LEU A 190 9.27 4.93 -13.88
CA LEU A 190 9.21 6.41 -13.84
C LEU A 190 10.26 6.94 -12.85
N LYS A 191 10.96 8.01 -13.24
CA LYS A 191 12.02 8.61 -12.40
C LYS A 191 11.99 10.12 -12.46
N ARG A 192 12.41 10.72 -11.35
CA ARG A 192 12.73 12.15 -11.23
C ARG A 192 14.21 12.37 -11.49
N PHE A 193 14.51 13.43 -12.19
CA PHE A 193 15.89 13.80 -12.52
C PHE A 193 16.46 14.82 -11.55
N MET A 194 17.78 14.80 -11.43
CA MET A 194 18.49 15.78 -10.63
C MET A 194 18.62 17.09 -11.40
N THR A 195 18.27 18.19 -10.78
CA THR A 195 18.42 19.53 -11.32
C THR A 195 19.86 20.02 -11.18
N ALA A 196 20.21 21.12 -11.86
CA ALA A 196 21.51 21.75 -11.73
C ALA A 196 21.87 22.17 -10.29
N SER A 197 20.87 22.37 -9.43
CA SER A 197 21.07 22.68 -8.00
C SER A 197 21.39 21.47 -7.12
N GLY A 198 21.54 20.27 -7.70
CA GLY A 198 21.80 19.02 -6.96
C GLY A 198 20.60 18.48 -6.19
N ARG A 199 19.40 18.95 -6.49
CA ARG A 199 18.13 18.46 -5.92
C ARG A 199 17.32 17.74 -6.98
N TYR A 200 16.52 16.76 -6.58
CA TYR A 200 15.54 16.17 -7.48
C TYR A 200 14.46 17.21 -7.85
N GLU A 201 14.00 17.19 -9.10
CA GLU A 201 12.85 17.96 -9.54
C GLU A 201 11.62 17.67 -8.66
N ARG A 202 10.65 18.59 -8.64
CA ARG A 202 9.42 18.38 -7.87
C ARG A 202 8.63 17.21 -8.44
N VAL A 203 7.82 16.59 -7.59
CA VAL A 203 6.85 15.58 -8.05
C VAL A 203 5.85 16.26 -8.97
N GLU A 204 5.69 15.71 -10.16
CA GLU A 204 4.75 16.17 -11.17
C GLU A 204 3.88 15.01 -11.67
N ALA A 205 2.82 15.32 -12.41
CA ALA A 205 1.85 14.35 -12.88
C ALA A 205 2.46 13.20 -13.72
N HIS A 206 3.56 13.43 -14.40
CA HIS A 206 4.22 12.41 -15.22
C HIS A 206 5.14 11.45 -14.44
N HIS A 207 5.21 11.56 -13.11
CA HIS A 207 5.95 10.65 -12.23
C HIS A 207 5.11 9.51 -11.64
N SER A 208 3.84 9.43 -12.04
CA SER A 208 2.95 8.33 -11.63
C SER A 208 2.05 7.92 -12.78
N TRP A 209 1.83 6.59 -12.92
CA TRP A 209 0.86 6.05 -13.84
C TRP A 209 -0.55 6.26 -13.30
N ASN A 210 -1.46 6.67 -14.18
CA ASN A 210 -2.87 6.82 -13.88
C ASN A 210 -3.72 5.80 -14.63
N SER A 211 -4.96 5.65 -14.21
CA SER A 211 -5.97 4.91 -14.95
C SER A 211 -7.35 5.54 -14.75
N ASN A 212 -8.06 5.78 -15.84
CA ASN A 212 -9.43 6.28 -15.82
C ASN A 212 -10.49 5.19 -16.00
N HIS A 213 -10.11 3.91 -15.96
CA HIS A 213 -11.03 2.79 -16.05
C HIS A 213 -11.97 2.72 -14.86
N ASN A 214 -13.29 2.68 -15.12
CA ASN A 214 -14.34 2.82 -14.11
C ASN A 214 -14.27 1.78 -12.98
N ILE A 215 -13.99 0.51 -13.30
CA ILE A 215 -13.93 -0.55 -12.28
C ILE A 215 -12.83 -0.25 -11.25
N GLY A 216 -11.61 0.09 -11.72
CA GLY A 216 -10.50 0.44 -10.84
C GLY A 216 -10.83 1.64 -9.97
N ARG A 217 -11.42 2.68 -10.54
CA ARG A 217 -11.84 3.90 -9.82
C ARG A 217 -12.84 3.61 -8.72
N ILE A 218 -13.85 2.76 -9.01
CA ILE A 218 -14.89 2.41 -8.02
C ILE A 218 -14.30 1.55 -6.90
N VAL A 219 -13.56 0.48 -7.25
CA VAL A 219 -13.03 -0.50 -6.28
C VAL A 219 -11.93 0.09 -5.41
N LEU A 220 -11.10 1.00 -5.97
CA LEU A 220 -9.97 1.62 -5.27
C LEU A 220 -10.24 3.08 -4.85
N TYR A 221 -11.50 3.51 -4.79
CA TYR A 221 -11.89 4.84 -4.28
C TYR A 221 -11.11 5.97 -4.97
N GLU A 222 -11.08 6.00 -6.32
CA GLU A 222 -10.37 6.98 -7.14
C GLU A 222 -8.83 7.01 -6.97
N LEU A 223 -8.22 6.10 -6.20
CA LEU A 223 -6.77 6.03 -6.02
C LEU A 223 -6.03 5.88 -7.36
N THR A 224 -6.71 5.35 -8.38
CA THR A 224 -6.16 5.21 -9.74
C THR A 224 -5.82 6.55 -10.41
N ARG A 225 -6.24 7.68 -9.84
CA ARG A 225 -5.81 9.04 -10.17
C ARG A 225 -4.59 9.45 -9.34
N HIS A 226 -3.58 8.60 -9.37
CA HIS A 226 -2.47 8.60 -8.45
C HIS A 226 -1.57 9.84 -8.56
N SER A 227 -1.45 10.42 -9.74
CA SER A 227 -0.69 11.66 -9.95
C SER A 227 -1.24 12.84 -9.14
N ASP A 228 -2.57 12.97 -9.05
CA ASP A 228 -3.19 14.06 -8.28
C ASP A 228 -3.09 13.79 -6.77
N HIS A 229 -3.13 12.50 -6.38
CA HIS A 229 -2.85 12.09 -5.01
C HIS A 229 -1.43 12.53 -4.58
N HIS A 230 -0.41 12.31 -5.42
CA HIS A 230 0.96 12.76 -5.15
C HIS A 230 1.12 14.27 -5.16
N TYR A 231 0.41 14.97 -6.04
CA TYR A 231 0.44 16.43 -6.10
C TYR A 231 -0.07 17.07 -4.81
N LYS A 232 -1.14 16.51 -4.21
CA LYS A 232 -1.72 17.00 -2.95
C LYS A 232 -2.34 15.86 -2.13
N ALA A 233 -1.54 15.10 -1.40
CA ALA A 233 -1.95 13.95 -0.61
C ALA A 233 -3.12 14.20 0.38
N SER A 234 -3.34 15.44 0.83
CA SER A 234 -4.46 15.82 1.69
C SER A 234 -5.78 16.02 0.94
N LYS A 235 -5.78 15.95 -0.40
CA LYS A 235 -6.99 16.04 -1.23
C LYS A 235 -7.82 14.78 -1.03
N LYS A 236 -9.13 14.95 -0.89
CA LYS A 236 -10.03 13.80 -0.70
C LYS A 236 -10.15 13.00 -1.99
N TYR A 237 -10.23 11.67 -1.89
CA TYR A 237 -10.31 10.79 -3.06
C TYR A 237 -11.46 11.15 -4.01
N GLN A 238 -12.61 11.61 -3.47
CA GLN A 238 -13.79 11.97 -4.26
C GLN A 238 -13.59 13.13 -5.25
N ILE A 239 -12.53 13.91 -5.04
CA ILE A 239 -12.25 15.12 -5.82
C ILE A 239 -10.86 15.07 -6.47
N LEU A 240 -10.28 13.86 -6.62
CA LEU A 240 -9.04 13.67 -7.37
C LEU A 240 -9.30 13.89 -8.86
N ASP A 241 -8.41 14.67 -9.49
CA ASP A 241 -8.48 14.99 -10.91
C ASP A 241 -7.60 14.06 -11.76
N SER A 242 -7.94 13.95 -13.02
CA SER A 242 -7.10 13.29 -14.03
C SER A 242 -6.30 14.31 -14.79
N TYR A 243 -5.00 14.07 -14.95
CA TYR A 243 -4.12 14.94 -15.73
C TYR A 243 -3.73 14.29 -17.06
N ASP A 244 -3.90 14.99 -18.16
CA ASP A 244 -3.53 14.51 -19.51
C ASP A 244 -2.02 14.26 -19.64
N LYS A 245 -1.21 14.96 -18.84
CA LYS A 245 0.25 14.80 -18.79
C LYS A 245 0.70 13.53 -18.06
N SER A 246 -0.18 12.87 -17.30
CA SER A 246 0.14 11.62 -16.60
C SER A 246 0.17 10.47 -17.59
N PRO A 247 1.17 9.59 -17.54
CA PRO A 247 1.16 8.38 -18.32
C PRO A 247 -0.04 7.52 -17.88
N GLN A 248 -0.75 6.96 -18.87
CA GLN A 248 -1.96 6.16 -18.62
C GLN A 248 -1.63 4.68 -18.77
N LEU A 249 -2.06 3.87 -17.79
CA LEU A 249 -2.02 2.42 -17.93
C LEU A 249 -3.01 2.00 -19.03
N PRO A 250 -2.59 1.16 -19.99
CA PRO A 250 -3.45 0.73 -21.09
C PRO A 250 -4.63 -0.14 -20.62
N PHE A 251 -4.48 -0.72 -19.43
CA PHE A 251 -5.49 -1.54 -18.76
C PHE A 251 -5.88 -0.91 -17.42
N GLY A 252 -7.09 -1.21 -16.93
CA GLY A 252 -7.48 -0.83 -15.56
C GLY A 252 -6.61 -1.51 -14.51
N TYR A 253 -6.56 -0.97 -13.29
CA TYR A 253 -5.73 -1.51 -12.20
C TYR A 253 -5.90 -3.00 -11.96
N PRO A 254 -7.12 -3.58 -11.88
CA PRO A 254 -7.26 -5.02 -11.69
C PRO A 254 -6.53 -5.86 -12.74
N ALA A 255 -6.68 -5.50 -14.02
CA ALA A 255 -6.00 -6.19 -15.11
C ALA A 255 -4.48 -5.93 -15.09
N SER A 256 -4.05 -4.71 -14.77
CA SER A 256 -2.62 -4.35 -14.66
C SER A 256 -1.94 -5.10 -13.51
N ILE A 257 -2.62 -5.31 -12.37
CA ILE A 257 -2.11 -6.12 -11.26
C ILE A 257 -1.90 -7.56 -11.71
N LEU A 258 -2.91 -8.19 -12.34
CA LEU A 258 -2.78 -9.55 -12.87
C LEU A 258 -1.66 -9.66 -13.92
N LEU A 259 -1.56 -8.67 -14.81
CA LEU A 259 -0.52 -8.61 -15.83
C LEU A 259 0.89 -8.50 -15.20
N SER A 260 1.04 -7.75 -14.12
CA SER A 260 2.31 -7.58 -13.42
C SER A 260 2.85 -8.89 -12.82
N LEU A 261 1.94 -9.82 -12.46
CA LEU A 261 2.31 -11.15 -11.96
C LEU A 261 2.89 -12.06 -13.05
N VAL A 262 2.84 -11.65 -14.33
CA VAL A 262 3.47 -12.33 -15.46
C VAL A 262 4.49 -11.38 -16.08
N PRO A 263 5.72 -11.25 -15.53
CA PRO A 263 6.68 -10.21 -15.92
C PRO A 263 6.98 -10.10 -17.41
N PRO A 264 7.09 -11.20 -18.20
CA PRO A 264 7.29 -11.08 -19.64
C PRO A 264 6.15 -10.33 -20.35
N LEU A 265 4.90 -10.57 -19.95
CA LEU A 265 3.73 -9.87 -20.51
C LEU A 265 3.68 -8.41 -20.03
N TRP A 266 3.97 -8.17 -18.74
CA TRP A 266 4.09 -6.81 -18.22
C TRP A 266 5.13 -6.01 -19.01
N PHE A 267 6.31 -6.54 -19.21
CA PHE A 267 7.38 -5.86 -19.95
C PHE A 267 7.01 -5.63 -21.40
N TYR A 268 6.36 -6.58 -22.04
CA TYR A 268 5.90 -6.45 -23.42
C TYR A 268 4.94 -5.28 -23.62
N PHE A 269 3.95 -5.14 -22.73
CA PHE A 269 2.93 -4.09 -22.85
C PHE A 269 3.35 -2.75 -22.28
N ILE A 270 4.10 -2.72 -21.18
CA ILE A 270 4.35 -1.47 -20.44
C ILE A 270 5.70 -0.83 -20.80
N ASN A 271 6.74 -1.62 -21.06
CA ASN A 271 8.04 -1.03 -21.41
C ASN A 271 8.01 -0.07 -22.61
N PRO A 272 7.27 -0.31 -23.70
CA PRO A 272 7.16 0.64 -24.78
C PRO A 272 6.63 2.02 -24.34
N LEU A 273 5.72 2.04 -23.36
CA LEU A 273 5.03 3.23 -22.88
C LEU A 273 5.87 4.06 -21.88
N VAL A 274 6.91 3.48 -21.27
CA VAL A 274 7.82 4.23 -20.39
C VAL A 274 8.57 5.26 -21.22
N PRO A 275 8.61 6.55 -20.78
CA PRO A 275 9.32 7.61 -21.52
C PRO A 275 10.78 7.26 -21.77
N ALA A 276 11.28 7.48 -23.00
CA ALA A 276 12.62 7.08 -23.41
C ALA A 276 13.72 7.62 -22.48
N LYS A 277 13.59 8.89 -22.03
CA LYS A 277 14.50 9.54 -21.08
C LYS A 277 14.56 8.84 -19.71
N MET A 278 13.54 8.05 -19.35
CA MET A 278 13.46 7.36 -18.06
C MET A 278 13.93 5.90 -18.14
N LYS A 279 14.14 5.33 -19.34
CA LYS A 279 14.59 3.95 -19.56
C LYS A 279 16.08 3.74 -19.31
N GLY A 280 16.90 4.79 -19.43
CA GLY A 280 18.34 4.78 -19.16
C GLY A 280 18.64 4.67 -17.64
N GLU A 281 19.83 4.15 -17.31
CA GLU A 281 20.37 4.13 -15.94
C GLU A 281 20.63 5.54 -15.39
#